data_9bf180913c4fcf83909f1e98dbc58fc2
#
_entry.id   9bf180913c4fcf83909f1e98dbc58fc2
#
_cell.length_a   1.000
_cell.length_b   1.000
_cell.length_c   1.000
_cell.angle_alpha   90.00
_cell.angle_beta   90.00
_cell.angle_gamma   90.00
#
_symmetry.space_group_name_H-M   'P 1'
#
loop_
_entity.id
_entity.type
_entity.pdbx_description
1 polymer ?
#
loop_
_entity_poly.entity_id
_entity_poly.type
_entity_poly.pdbx_seq_one_letter_code
_entity_poly.pdbx_strand_id
1 'polypeptide(L)'
;FMILFVLGGLLLWRLLGRIQPLLRYTIRFVLIAVPLCVLVWVGSTVTKSFSLPDPVAMGAGEYTAGGEAYTYDATNPQKENGAYVWSYIAWAELDRTWKTRSRLGLADMDSSGHILYGTLFRYLSSKGLHKDSIAITGLAASEIEAIERGVTNTGNESKLEQRFSEVVMELGQYKAYGNADGHSVAMRLEFWKAGSAIAKANWLTGVGTGDTQVAFDEYYEATNSTLAEEWRLRAHNEYLTLLISFGVLGLLWTLFSWWWPAYVTGAWRDPLFIAWAVIF
;
A
#
# COMPACT_ATOMS: atom_id res chain seq x y z
N PHE A 1 7.19 7.13 -14.62
CA PHE A 1 8.30 6.16 -14.51
C PHE A 1 7.97 4.86 -15.27
N MET A 2 6.77 4.28 -15.11
CA MET A 2 6.37 3.02 -15.78
C MET A 2 6.44 3.13 -17.32
N ILE A 3 5.99 4.26 -17.90
CA ILE A 3 6.04 4.52 -19.34
C ILE A 3 7.48 4.53 -19.86
N LEU A 4 8.39 5.23 -19.18
CA LEU A 4 9.80 5.28 -19.56
C LEU A 4 10.47 3.91 -19.46
N PHE A 5 10.09 3.10 -18.47
CA PHE A 5 10.60 1.74 -18.30
C PHE A 5 10.12 0.82 -19.42
N VAL A 6 8.84 0.90 -19.80
CA VAL A 6 8.28 0.12 -20.91
C VAL A 6 8.88 0.54 -22.23
N LEU A 7 8.97 1.84 -22.52
CA LEU A 7 9.60 2.36 -23.75
C LEU A 7 11.07 1.99 -23.83
N GLY A 8 11.82 2.11 -22.73
CA GLY A 8 13.22 1.70 -22.65
C GLY A 8 13.41 0.20 -22.89
N GLY A 9 12.55 -0.63 -22.29
CA GLY A 9 12.53 -2.08 -22.47
C GLY A 9 12.22 -2.48 -23.92
N LEU A 10 11.26 -1.83 -24.56
CA LEU A 10 10.91 -2.09 -25.97
C LEU A 10 11.99 -1.62 -26.92
N LEU A 11 12.60 -0.47 -26.68
CA LEU A 11 13.74 0.02 -27.46
C LEU A 11 14.91 -0.96 -27.36
N LEU A 12 15.20 -1.40 -26.14
CA LEU A 12 16.25 -2.39 -25.89
C LEU A 12 15.91 -3.72 -26.60
N TRP A 13 14.66 -4.18 -26.51
CA TRP A 13 14.19 -5.40 -27.19
C TRP A 13 14.37 -5.34 -28.72
N ARG A 14 14.14 -4.17 -29.32
CA ARG A 14 14.36 -3.92 -30.75
C ARG A 14 15.84 -3.90 -31.12
N LEU A 15 16.68 -3.22 -30.33
CA LEU A 15 18.12 -3.16 -30.52
C LEU A 15 18.79 -4.55 -30.42
N LEU A 16 18.23 -5.43 -29.58
CA LEU A 16 18.69 -6.81 -29.42
C LEU A 16 18.57 -7.66 -30.70
N GLY A 17 17.77 -7.25 -31.68
CA GLY A 17 17.68 -7.92 -33.00
C GLY A 17 19.00 -7.94 -33.77
N ARG A 18 19.97 -7.04 -33.44
CA ARG A 18 21.28 -6.89 -34.09
C ARG A 18 22.43 -7.59 -33.36
N ILE A 19 22.17 -8.25 -32.25
CA ILE A 19 23.17 -8.86 -31.37
C ILE A 19 23.16 -10.39 -31.56
N GLN A 20 24.27 -11.05 -31.20
CA GLN A 20 24.42 -12.51 -31.24
C GLN A 20 23.23 -13.21 -30.55
N PRO A 21 22.71 -14.33 -31.11
CA PRO A 21 21.48 -14.94 -30.66
C PRO A 21 21.52 -15.34 -29.18
N LEU A 22 22.63 -15.86 -28.67
CA LEU A 22 22.78 -16.26 -27.27
C LEU A 22 22.60 -15.06 -26.32
N LEU A 23 23.30 -13.96 -26.58
CA LEU A 23 23.22 -12.75 -25.76
C LEU A 23 21.82 -12.13 -25.81
N ARG A 24 21.15 -12.20 -26.96
CA ARG A 24 19.77 -11.74 -27.13
C ARG A 24 18.81 -12.54 -26.25
N TYR A 25 18.91 -13.87 -26.21
CA TYR A 25 18.05 -14.70 -25.36
C TYR A 25 18.32 -14.47 -23.88
N THR A 26 19.59 -14.31 -23.49
CA THR A 26 19.97 -13.99 -22.11
C THR A 26 19.36 -12.65 -21.64
N ILE A 27 19.48 -11.60 -22.45
CA ILE A 27 18.92 -10.29 -22.08
C ILE A 27 17.39 -10.34 -22.03
N ARG A 28 16.72 -11.02 -22.97
CA ARG A 28 15.27 -11.22 -22.94
C ARG A 28 14.82 -11.96 -21.69
N PHE A 29 15.56 -13.02 -21.32
CA PHE A 29 15.28 -13.75 -20.09
C PHE A 29 15.42 -12.85 -18.85
N VAL A 30 16.48 -12.05 -18.75
CA VAL A 30 16.69 -11.12 -17.64
C VAL A 30 15.58 -10.07 -17.58
N LEU A 31 15.16 -9.50 -18.72
CA LEU A 31 14.07 -8.52 -18.80
C LEU A 31 12.72 -9.07 -18.31
N ILE A 32 12.50 -10.37 -18.38
CA ILE A 32 11.29 -11.01 -17.87
C ILE A 32 11.49 -11.51 -16.43
N ALA A 33 12.63 -12.14 -16.16
CA ALA A 33 12.90 -12.77 -14.87
C ALA A 33 13.05 -11.74 -13.74
N VAL A 34 13.71 -10.60 -13.99
CA VAL A 34 13.92 -9.57 -12.96
C VAL A 34 12.59 -8.99 -12.46
N PRO A 35 11.65 -8.51 -13.32
CA PRO A 35 10.34 -8.05 -12.84
C PRO A 35 9.56 -9.13 -12.10
N LEU A 36 9.61 -10.38 -12.59
CA LEU A 36 8.94 -11.50 -11.93
C LEU A 36 9.53 -11.78 -10.54
N CYS A 37 10.86 -11.79 -10.41
CA CYS A 37 11.53 -11.93 -9.12
C CYS A 37 11.18 -10.77 -8.17
N VAL A 38 11.11 -9.54 -8.67
CA VAL A 38 10.67 -8.37 -7.87
C VAL A 38 9.23 -8.55 -7.40
N LEU A 39 8.31 -8.99 -8.28
CA LEU A 39 6.92 -9.24 -7.89
C LEU A 39 6.80 -10.35 -6.83
N VAL A 40 7.55 -11.46 -6.99
CA VAL A 40 7.58 -12.54 -5.99
C VAL A 40 8.18 -12.05 -4.68
N TRP A 41 9.26 -11.26 -4.74
CA TRP A 41 9.89 -10.68 -3.55
C TRP A 41 8.93 -9.72 -2.82
N VAL A 42 8.29 -8.79 -3.54
CA VAL A 42 7.27 -7.88 -2.98
C VAL A 42 6.12 -8.68 -2.37
N GLY A 43 5.56 -9.65 -3.11
CA GLY A 43 4.48 -10.50 -2.60
C GLY A 43 4.88 -11.27 -1.33
N SER A 44 6.09 -11.84 -1.29
CA SER A 44 6.59 -12.54 -0.11
C SER A 44 6.83 -11.61 1.09
N THR A 45 7.28 -10.38 0.83
CA THR A 45 7.50 -9.38 1.88
C THR A 45 6.16 -8.90 2.44
N VAL A 46 5.19 -8.63 1.56
CA VAL A 46 3.83 -8.29 1.97
C VAL A 46 3.21 -9.40 2.81
N THR A 47 3.26 -10.66 2.35
CA THR A 47 2.68 -11.78 3.12
C THR A 47 3.35 -11.98 4.49
N LYS A 48 4.67 -11.81 4.58
CA LYS A 48 5.39 -11.84 5.87
C LYS A 48 5.00 -10.69 6.79
N SER A 49 4.74 -9.53 6.24
CA SER A 49 4.30 -8.35 7.02
C SER A 49 2.89 -8.54 7.61
N PHE A 50 2.07 -9.42 7.04
CA PHE A 50 0.77 -9.80 7.59
C PHE A 50 0.83 -10.94 8.63
N SER A 51 1.99 -11.53 8.88
CA SER A 51 2.15 -12.49 9.97
C SER A 51 1.98 -11.74 11.28
N LEU A 52 1.10 -12.23 12.15
CA LEU A 52 0.96 -11.67 13.48
C LEU A 52 2.30 -11.77 14.19
N PRO A 53 2.72 -10.74 14.91
CA PRO A 53 3.97 -10.76 15.64
C PRO A 53 3.92 -11.78 16.77
N ASP A 54 5.08 -12.40 17.07
CA ASP A 54 5.21 -13.21 18.26
C ASP A 54 5.10 -12.30 19.49
N PRO A 55 4.20 -12.56 20.46
CA PRO A 55 4.09 -11.79 21.69
C PRO A 55 5.41 -11.61 22.43
N VAL A 56 6.27 -12.63 22.43
CA VAL A 56 7.60 -12.55 23.07
C VAL A 56 8.48 -11.51 22.39
N ALA A 57 8.45 -11.44 21.06
CA ALA A 57 9.18 -10.42 20.30
C ALA A 57 8.63 -9.00 20.49
N MET A 58 7.48 -8.84 21.17
CA MET A 58 6.84 -7.57 21.47
C MET A 58 6.97 -7.13 22.94
N GLY A 59 7.69 -7.88 23.76
CA GLY A 59 7.94 -7.57 25.17
C GLY A 59 6.98 -8.25 26.15
N ALA A 60 6.30 -9.33 25.75
CA ALA A 60 5.45 -10.10 26.66
C ALA A 60 6.26 -10.66 27.84
N GLY A 61 5.86 -10.29 29.07
CA GLY A 61 6.52 -10.73 30.28
C GLY A 61 7.82 -10.00 30.64
N GLU A 62 8.20 -8.98 29.87
CA GLU A 62 9.36 -8.13 30.17
C GLU A 62 8.96 -6.89 30.97
N TYR A 63 9.92 -6.34 31.71
CA TYR A 63 9.74 -5.18 32.58
C TYR A 63 10.79 -4.12 32.29
N THR A 64 10.42 -2.84 32.50
CA THR A 64 11.37 -1.74 32.46
C THR A 64 12.36 -1.80 33.63
N ALA A 65 13.40 -0.99 33.53
CA ALA A 65 14.31 -0.80 34.68
C ALA A 65 13.61 -0.21 35.93
N GLY A 66 12.49 0.51 35.74
CA GLY A 66 11.64 1.06 36.80
C GLY A 66 10.60 0.08 37.34
N GLY A 67 10.51 -1.14 36.76
CA GLY A 67 9.63 -2.22 37.22
C GLY A 67 8.21 -2.16 36.60
N GLU A 68 7.94 -1.33 35.62
CA GLU A 68 6.68 -1.35 34.88
C GLU A 68 6.71 -2.48 33.84
N ALA A 69 5.64 -3.28 33.79
CA ALA A 69 5.51 -4.32 32.76
C ALA A 69 5.29 -3.69 31.38
N TYR A 70 6.00 -4.17 30.36
CA TYR A 70 5.74 -3.76 29.00
C TYR A 70 4.42 -4.31 28.49
N THR A 71 3.67 -3.44 27.83
CA THR A 71 2.45 -3.76 27.10
C THR A 71 2.72 -3.76 25.60
N TYR A 72 1.86 -4.44 24.84
CA TYR A 72 1.98 -4.55 23.39
C TYR A 72 0.59 -4.77 22.75
N ASP A 73 0.50 -4.49 21.45
CA ASP A 73 -0.68 -4.83 20.64
C ASP A 73 -0.27 -5.82 19.53
N ALA A 74 -0.49 -7.12 19.79
CA ALA A 74 -0.19 -8.18 18.83
C ALA A 74 -1.10 -8.19 17.60
N THR A 75 -2.18 -7.42 17.60
CA THR A 75 -3.10 -7.32 16.45
C THR A 75 -2.63 -6.30 15.42
N ASN A 76 -1.71 -5.41 15.81
CA ASN A 76 -1.19 -4.36 14.95
C ASN A 76 0.23 -4.72 14.45
N PRO A 77 0.39 -5.14 13.18
CA PRO A 77 1.67 -5.55 12.62
C PRO A 77 2.56 -4.38 12.16
N GLN A 78 2.19 -3.13 12.46
CA GLN A 78 2.93 -1.94 12.03
C GLN A 78 4.39 -1.98 12.47
N LYS A 79 5.29 -1.70 11.53
CA LYS A 79 6.73 -1.60 11.77
C LYS A 79 7.27 -0.28 11.27
N GLU A 80 8.34 0.17 11.94
CA GLU A 80 9.14 1.31 11.54
C GLU A 80 10.61 0.86 11.60
N ASN A 81 11.37 0.98 10.51
CA ASN A 81 12.77 0.47 10.40
C ASN A 81 12.93 -1.00 10.88
N GLY A 82 11.92 -1.85 10.63
CA GLY A 82 11.92 -3.25 11.05
C GLY A 82 11.51 -3.53 12.49
N ALA A 83 11.37 -2.51 13.34
CA ALA A 83 10.90 -2.63 14.73
C ALA A 83 9.37 -2.47 14.80
N TYR A 84 8.70 -3.29 15.63
CA TYR A 84 7.26 -3.15 15.86
C TYR A 84 6.93 -1.85 16.59
N VAL A 85 5.99 -1.08 16.03
CA VAL A 85 5.54 0.20 16.60
C VAL A 85 4.81 -0.01 17.92
N TRP A 86 3.97 -1.03 17.99
CA TRP A 86 3.10 -1.34 19.12
C TRP A 86 3.68 -2.39 20.05
N SER A 87 4.99 -2.34 20.31
CA SER A 87 5.73 -3.24 21.17
C SER A 87 6.50 -2.48 22.25
N TYR A 88 6.79 -3.14 23.36
CA TYR A 88 7.59 -2.61 24.45
C TYR A 88 7.12 -1.24 24.95
N ILE A 89 5.83 -1.13 25.32
CA ILE A 89 5.20 0.13 25.76
C ILE A 89 5.01 0.12 27.27
N ALA A 90 5.68 1.00 27.99
CA ALA A 90 5.50 1.29 29.39
C ALA A 90 4.76 2.61 29.57
N TRP A 91 3.43 2.57 29.57
CA TRP A 91 2.56 3.74 29.48
C TRP A 91 2.74 4.74 30.61
N ALA A 92 2.86 4.27 31.86
CA ALA A 92 2.95 5.16 33.01
C ALA A 92 4.32 5.83 33.10
N GLU A 93 5.41 5.10 32.84
CA GLU A 93 6.74 5.70 32.77
C GLU A 93 6.85 6.68 31.61
N LEU A 94 6.35 6.27 30.44
CA LEU A 94 6.37 7.10 29.24
C LEU A 94 5.65 8.43 29.43
N ASP A 95 4.40 8.41 29.92
CA ASP A 95 3.57 9.61 30.13
C ASP A 95 4.20 10.52 31.18
N ARG A 96 4.67 9.95 32.29
CA ARG A 96 5.34 10.71 33.35
C ARG A 96 6.59 11.42 32.84
N THR A 97 7.44 10.70 32.09
CA THR A 97 8.71 11.24 31.59
C THR A 97 8.48 12.23 30.47
N TRP A 98 7.52 11.94 29.56
CA TRP A 98 7.17 12.84 28.47
C TRP A 98 6.72 14.21 28.98
N LYS A 99 5.85 14.26 29.99
CA LYS A 99 5.37 15.50 30.62
C LYS A 99 6.48 16.38 31.21
N THR A 100 7.65 15.83 31.49
CA THR A 100 8.82 16.64 31.93
C THR A 100 9.60 17.25 30.78
N ARG A 101 9.36 16.77 29.53
CA ARG A 101 10.14 17.11 28.35
C ARG A 101 9.34 17.91 27.30
N SER A 102 8.02 17.75 27.29
CA SER A 102 7.09 18.39 26.34
C SER A 102 5.95 19.09 27.06
N ARG A 103 5.41 20.14 26.41
CA ARG A 103 4.20 20.85 26.87
C ARG A 103 2.92 20.14 26.39
N LEU A 104 3.03 19.32 25.33
CA LEU A 104 1.93 18.52 24.79
C LEU A 104 1.83 17.21 25.56
N GLY A 105 0.60 16.82 25.90
CA GLY A 105 0.32 15.49 26.45
C GLY A 105 0.36 14.41 25.37
N LEU A 106 0.53 13.14 25.76
CA LEU A 106 0.56 12.03 24.80
C LEU A 106 -0.75 11.89 24.01
N ALA A 107 -1.89 12.30 24.58
CA ALA A 107 -3.20 12.25 23.93
C ALA A 107 -3.52 13.51 23.09
N ASP A 108 -2.67 14.53 23.13
CA ASP A 108 -2.85 15.74 22.33
C ASP A 108 -2.53 15.47 20.86
N MET A 109 -2.92 16.39 19.98
CA MET A 109 -2.57 16.34 18.56
C MET A 109 -1.19 16.97 18.32
N ASP A 110 -0.39 16.35 17.48
CA ASP A 110 0.82 16.97 16.91
C ASP A 110 0.46 18.05 15.88
N SER A 111 1.46 18.78 15.38
CA SER A 111 1.23 19.84 14.38
C SER A 111 0.71 19.33 13.03
N SER A 112 0.76 18.03 12.78
CA SER A 112 0.23 17.38 11.57
C SER A 112 -1.19 16.83 11.77
N GLY A 113 -1.77 16.99 12.97
CA GLY A 113 -3.13 16.55 13.30
C GLY A 113 -3.25 15.08 13.67
N HIS A 114 -2.15 14.41 14.02
CA HIS A 114 -2.16 13.05 14.53
C HIS A 114 -2.03 13.03 16.05
N ILE A 115 -2.53 11.98 16.69
CA ILE A 115 -2.37 11.79 18.14
C ILE A 115 -0.87 11.57 18.45
N LEU A 116 -0.34 12.34 19.37
CA LEU A 116 1.08 12.45 19.65
C LEU A 116 1.75 11.13 20.03
N TYR A 117 1.08 10.26 20.83
CA TYR A 117 1.66 8.95 21.17
C TYR A 117 1.92 8.08 19.93
N GLY A 118 1.09 8.20 18.89
CA GLY A 118 1.29 7.46 17.64
C GLY A 118 2.55 7.93 16.90
N THR A 119 2.76 9.24 16.81
CA THR A 119 3.96 9.84 16.24
C THR A 119 5.21 9.47 17.06
N LEU A 120 5.13 9.57 18.38
CA LEU A 120 6.22 9.23 19.30
C LEU A 120 6.60 7.74 19.17
N PHE A 121 5.63 6.82 19.16
CA PHE A 121 5.90 5.39 19.05
C PHE A 121 6.58 5.04 17.73
N ARG A 122 6.14 5.61 16.64
CA ARG A 122 6.79 5.45 15.34
C ARG A 122 8.21 5.98 15.38
N TYR A 123 8.41 7.19 15.91
CA TYR A 123 9.73 7.80 16.02
C TYR A 123 10.69 6.94 16.84
N LEU A 124 10.28 6.48 18.03
CA LEU A 124 11.11 5.62 18.89
C LEU A 124 11.41 4.28 18.20
N SER A 125 10.40 3.68 17.53
CA SER A 125 10.61 2.44 16.77
C SER A 125 11.57 2.64 15.61
N SER A 126 11.54 3.79 14.93
CA SER A 126 12.49 4.11 13.85
C SER A 126 13.94 4.16 14.31
N LYS A 127 14.17 4.40 15.61
CA LYS A 127 15.47 4.36 16.29
C LYS A 127 15.78 2.99 16.93
N GLY A 128 14.86 2.02 16.87
CA GLY A 128 15.00 0.73 17.54
C GLY A 128 14.92 0.83 19.07
N LEU A 129 14.25 1.88 19.59
CA LEU A 129 14.11 2.12 21.03
C LEU A 129 12.78 1.57 21.56
N HIS A 130 12.79 1.13 22.82
CA HIS A 130 11.57 0.80 23.56
C HIS A 130 10.80 2.09 23.92
N LYS A 131 9.53 1.97 24.29
CA LYS A 131 8.66 3.08 24.65
C LYS A 131 8.59 3.19 26.17
N ASP A 132 9.69 3.67 26.78
CA ASP A 132 9.90 3.78 28.22
C ASP A 132 10.56 5.11 28.61
N SER A 133 10.82 5.25 29.90
CA SER A 133 11.45 6.45 30.47
C SER A 133 12.89 6.66 29.97
N ILE A 134 13.63 5.57 29.72
CA ILE A 134 15.03 5.62 29.25
C ILE A 134 15.08 6.23 27.85
N ALA A 135 14.23 5.73 26.97
CA ALA A 135 14.16 6.24 25.60
C ALA A 135 13.82 7.75 25.56
N ILE A 136 12.80 8.17 26.32
CA ILE A 136 12.40 9.60 26.37
C ILE A 136 13.52 10.48 26.95
N THR A 137 14.17 10.02 28.00
CA THR A 137 15.30 10.76 28.63
C THR A 137 16.46 10.92 27.65
N GLY A 138 16.70 9.94 26.81
CA GLY A 138 17.77 9.94 25.81
C GLY A 138 17.51 10.80 24.57
N LEU A 139 16.27 11.28 24.35
CA LEU A 139 15.96 12.15 23.20
C LEU A 139 16.60 13.53 23.37
N ALA A 140 17.15 14.09 22.30
CA ALA A 140 17.56 15.50 22.24
C ALA A 140 16.34 16.44 22.22
N ALA A 141 16.50 17.71 22.60
CA ALA A 141 15.42 18.70 22.52
C ALA A 141 14.89 18.88 21.10
N SER A 142 15.77 18.85 20.10
CA SER A 142 15.39 18.93 18.68
C SER A 142 14.57 17.74 18.20
N GLU A 143 14.74 16.57 18.81
CA GLU A 143 13.94 15.38 18.51
C GLU A 143 12.54 15.47 19.13
N ILE A 144 12.44 15.99 20.35
CA ILE A 144 11.13 16.30 20.98
C ILE A 144 10.34 17.26 20.08
N GLU A 145 10.96 18.38 19.66
CA GLU A 145 10.33 19.31 18.74
C GLU A 145 9.95 18.71 17.39
N ALA A 146 10.77 17.78 16.87
CA ALA A 146 10.45 17.07 15.63
C ALA A 146 9.21 16.19 15.79
N ILE A 147 9.10 15.45 16.90
CA ILE A 147 7.94 14.64 17.25
C ILE A 147 6.69 15.50 17.40
N GLU A 148 6.78 16.64 18.09
CA GLU A 148 5.66 17.59 18.24
C GLU A 148 5.20 18.18 16.91
N ARG A 149 6.10 18.26 15.90
CA ARG A 149 5.76 18.66 14.53
C ARG A 149 5.18 17.51 13.67
N GLY A 150 5.09 16.29 14.19
CA GLY A 150 4.55 15.16 13.48
C GLY A 150 5.59 14.33 12.71
N VAL A 151 6.89 14.48 13.02
CA VAL A 151 7.94 13.65 12.41
C VAL A 151 7.91 12.26 13.05
N THR A 152 7.69 11.24 12.24
CA THR A 152 7.53 9.85 12.68
C THR A 152 8.77 8.98 12.49
N ASN A 153 9.77 9.46 11.76
CA ASN A 153 10.95 8.67 11.40
C ASN A 153 12.22 9.56 11.39
N THR A 154 13.37 8.98 11.71
CA THR A 154 14.67 9.67 11.73
C THR A 154 15.25 9.99 10.35
N GLY A 155 14.51 9.71 9.27
CA GLY A 155 14.90 10.08 7.90
C GLY A 155 15.90 9.13 7.21
N ASN A 156 16.21 7.99 7.82
CA ASN A 156 17.13 7.00 7.23
C ASN A 156 16.47 6.06 6.22
N GLU A 157 15.16 6.14 6.03
CA GLU A 157 14.45 5.33 5.04
C GLU A 157 14.43 6.00 3.66
N SER A 158 14.59 5.19 2.63
CA SER A 158 14.36 5.65 1.26
C SER A 158 12.87 5.94 1.04
N LYS A 159 12.55 6.85 0.11
CA LYS A 159 11.13 7.15 -0.23
C LYS A 159 10.35 5.91 -0.68
N LEU A 160 11.04 4.91 -1.22
CA LEU A 160 10.42 3.64 -1.63
C LEU A 160 10.08 2.77 -0.43
N GLU A 161 10.95 2.68 0.56
CA GLU A 161 10.70 1.96 1.81
C GLU A 161 9.53 2.59 2.57
N GLN A 162 9.51 3.92 2.67
CA GLN A 162 8.43 4.68 3.28
C GLN A 162 7.07 4.36 2.64
N ARG A 163 7.01 4.44 1.29
CA ARG A 163 5.78 4.10 0.54
C ARG A 163 5.38 2.64 0.69
N PHE A 164 6.35 1.74 0.74
CA PHE A 164 6.08 0.32 0.96
C PHE A 164 5.51 0.07 2.36
N SER A 165 6.10 0.68 3.40
CA SER A 165 5.61 0.60 4.79
C SER A 165 4.19 1.15 4.92
N GLU A 166 3.88 2.28 4.26
CA GLU A 166 2.53 2.85 4.23
C GLU A 166 1.51 1.86 3.63
N VAL A 167 1.82 1.27 2.46
CA VAL A 167 0.93 0.28 1.81
C VAL A 167 0.71 -0.95 2.69
N VAL A 168 1.76 -1.46 3.33
CA VAL A 168 1.67 -2.61 4.25
C VAL A 168 0.80 -2.25 5.45
N MET A 169 0.96 -1.05 6.00
CA MET A 169 0.15 -0.56 7.12
C MET A 169 -1.33 -0.44 6.73
N GLU A 170 -1.64 0.21 5.59
CA GLU A 170 -3.01 0.35 5.07
C GLU A 170 -3.70 -1.02 4.94
N LEU A 171 -3.02 -1.97 4.31
CA LEU A 171 -3.53 -3.33 4.14
C LEU A 171 -3.65 -4.09 5.47
N GLY A 172 -2.73 -3.86 6.41
CA GLY A 172 -2.78 -4.44 7.75
C GLY A 172 -4.00 -3.95 8.54
N GLN A 173 -4.23 -2.65 8.54
CA GLN A 173 -5.41 -2.03 9.18
C GLN A 173 -6.71 -2.49 8.53
N TYR A 174 -6.77 -2.54 7.21
CA TYR A 174 -7.91 -3.06 6.49
C TYR A 174 -8.22 -4.52 6.87
N LYS A 175 -7.20 -5.37 6.97
CA LYS A 175 -7.37 -6.77 7.39
C LYS A 175 -7.84 -6.90 8.84
N ALA A 176 -7.33 -6.06 9.74
CA ALA A 176 -7.63 -6.13 11.18
C ALA A 176 -9.01 -5.54 11.51
N TYR A 177 -9.37 -4.43 10.90
CA TYR A 177 -10.55 -3.64 11.28
C TYR A 177 -11.62 -3.55 10.20
N GLY A 178 -11.34 -4.02 8.98
CA GLY A 178 -12.29 -3.98 7.85
C GLY A 178 -12.57 -2.58 7.30
N ASN A 179 -11.92 -1.53 7.83
CA ASN A 179 -12.11 -0.16 7.38
C ASN A 179 -11.08 0.18 6.29
N ALA A 180 -11.59 0.58 5.11
CA ALA A 180 -10.78 0.99 3.96
C ALA A 180 -10.79 2.51 3.72
N ASP A 181 -11.57 3.28 4.50
CA ASP A 181 -11.78 4.72 4.28
C ASP A 181 -10.47 5.52 4.33
N GLY A 182 -10.24 6.35 3.32
CA GLY A 182 -9.04 7.17 3.21
C GLY A 182 -7.76 6.40 2.82
N HIS A 183 -7.80 5.08 2.71
CA HIS A 183 -6.65 4.22 2.38
C HIS A 183 -6.68 3.80 0.90
N SER A 184 -5.82 4.40 0.09
CA SER A 184 -5.90 4.32 -1.37
C SER A 184 -5.82 2.90 -1.93
N VAL A 185 -5.05 2.01 -1.32
CA VAL A 185 -4.90 0.61 -1.75
C VAL A 185 -6.07 -0.23 -1.25
N ALA A 186 -6.45 -0.09 0.02
CA ALA A 186 -7.57 -0.82 0.62
C ALA A 186 -8.90 -0.47 -0.07
N MET A 187 -9.16 0.82 -0.34
CA MET A 187 -10.33 1.25 -1.11
C MET A 187 -10.40 0.61 -2.50
N ARG A 188 -9.28 0.53 -3.23
CA ARG A 188 -9.26 -0.14 -4.55
C ARG A 188 -9.63 -1.61 -4.47
N LEU A 189 -9.23 -2.32 -3.41
CA LEU A 189 -9.64 -3.72 -3.20
C LEU A 189 -11.15 -3.83 -3.03
N GLU A 190 -11.79 -2.94 -2.24
CA GLU A 190 -13.24 -2.91 -2.11
C GLU A 190 -13.94 -2.54 -3.44
N PHE A 191 -13.42 -1.55 -4.18
CA PHE A 191 -13.96 -1.20 -5.50
C PHE A 191 -13.87 -2.35 -6.50
N TRP A 192 -12.75 -3.09 -6.52
CA TRP A 192 -12.59 -4.23 -7.42
C TRP A 192 -13.44 -5.43 -7.00
N LYS A 193 -13.64 -5.63 -5.69
CA LYS A 193 -14.55 -6.64 -5.16
C LYS A 193 -15.99 -6.34 -5.60
N ALA A 194 -16.47 -5.10 -5.39
CA ALA A 194 -17.77 -4.66 -5.85
C ALA A 194 -17.90 -4.79 -7.38
N GLY A 195 -16.96 -4.22 -8.14
CA GLY A 195 -16.97 -4.26 -9.59
C GLY A 195 -16.94 -5.67 -10.16
N SER A 196 -16.17 -6.58 -9.55
CA SER A 196 -16.12 -7.99 -9.97
C SER A 196 -17.44 -8.71 -9.72
N ALA A 197 -18.13 -8.41 -8.61
CA ALA A 197 -19.44 -8.98 -8.31
C ALA A 197 -20.49 -8.49 -9.31
N ILE A 198 -20.52 -7.18 -9.60
CA ILE A 198 -21.45 -6.58 -10.58
C ILE A 198 -21.18 -7.15 -11.98
N ALA A 199 -19.92 -7.21 -12.41
CA ALA A 199 -19.54 -7.81 -13.69
C ALA A 199 -19.95 -9.26 -13.80
N LYS A 200 -19.80 -10.05 -12.71
CA LYS A 200 -20.23 -11.46 -12.69
C LYS A 200 -21.73 -11.62 -12.82
N ALA A 201 -22.52 -10.75 -12.15
CA ALA A 201 -23.97 -10.76 -12.23
C ALA A 201 -24.48 -10.39 -13.64
N ASN A 202 -23.78 -9.49 -14.33
CA ASN A 202 -24.16 -8.94 -15.64
C ASN A 202 -23.12 -9.27 -16.73
N TRP A 203 -22.53 -10.45 -16.69
CA TRP A 203 -21.33 -10.81 -17.42
C TRP A 203 -21.43 -10.70 -18.95
N LEU A 204 -22.61 -10.93 -19.53
CA LEU A 204 -22.78 -11.01 -21.00
C LEU A 204 -22.88 -9.63 -21.66
N THR A 205 -23.79 -8.79 -21.19
CA THR A 205 -24.15 -7.50 -21.80
C THR A 205 -23.83 -6.27 -20.94
N GLY A 206 -23.45 -6.51 -19.66
CA GLY A 206 -23.22 -5.44 -18.70
C GLY A 206 -24.51 -4.76 -18.23
N VAL A 207 -24.34 -3.70 -17.43
CA VAL A 207 -25.45 -2.89 -16.86
C VAL A 207 -25.80 -1.66 -17.72
N GLY A 208 -24.97 -1.32 -18.70
CA GLY A 208 -25.06 -0.05 -19.43
C GLY A 208 -24.16 1.04 -18.86
N THR A 209 -23.82 2.03 -19.71
CA THR A 209 -22.90 3.12 -19.31
C THR A 209 -23.53 4.08 -18.32
N GLY A 210 -24.85 4.29 -18.40
CA GLY A 210 -25.61 5.18 -17.52
C GLY A 210 -25.81 4.59 -16.12
N ASP A 211 -25.92 3.28 -16.01
CA ASP A 211 -26.34 2.60 -14.80
C ASP A 211 -25.15 2.07 -13.97
N THR A 212 -23.93 2.28 -14.44
CA THR A 212 -22.72 1.79 -13.75
C THR A 212 -22.63 2.28 -12.30
N GLN A 213 -22.88 3.57 -12.02
CA GLN A 213 -22.83 4.11 -10.67
C GLN A 213 -23.95 3.53 -9.81
N VAL A 214 -25.16 3.46 -10.36
CA VAL A 214 -26.32 2.88 -9.67
C VAL A 214 -26.05 1.44 -9.23
N ALA A 215 -25.47 0.62 -10.12
CA ALA A 215 -25.10 -0.74 -9.80
C ALA A 215 -24.04 -0.85 -8.66
N PHE A 216 -23.11 0.10 -8.57
CA PHE A 216 -22.17 0.17 -7.45
C PHE A 216 -22.86 0.56 -6.15
N ASP A 217 -23.74 1.58 -6.19
CA ASP A 217 -24.47 2.05 -5.01
C ASP A 217 -25.37 0.94 -4.46
N GLU A 218 -26.14 0.27 -5.33
CA GLU A 218 -26.95 -0.90 -4.96
C GLU A 218 -26.13 -2.03 -4.35
N TYR A 219 -24.95 -2.32 -4.91
CA TYR A 219 -24.04 -3.33 -4.35
C TYR A 219 -23.56 -2.96 -2.96
N TYR A 220 -23.12 -1.71 -2.74
CA TYR A 220 -22.64 -1.25 -1.45
C TYR A 220 -23.75 -1.27 -0.39
N GLU A 221 -24.97 -0.90 -0.75
CA GLU A 221 -26.15 -0.98 0.14
C GLU A 221 -26.49 -2.43 0.47
N ALA A 222 -26.62 -3.29 -0.55
CA ALA A 222 -26.98 -4.70 -0.38
C ALA A 222 -25.98 -5.50 0.47
N THR A 223 -24.70 -5.12 0.42
CA THR A 223 -23.63 -5.78 1.18
C THR A 223 -23.33 -5.14 2.53
N ASN A 224 -24.05 -4.05 2.89
CA ASN A 224 -23.75 -3.23 4.06
C ASN A 224 -22.26 -2.86 4.09
N SER A 225 -21.75 -2.31 2.99
CA SER A 225 -20.32 -1.96 2.86
C SER A 225 -19.86 -1.10 4.03
N THR A 226 -18.67 -1.40 4.55
CA THR A 226 -18.01 -0.61 5.60
C THR A 226 -17.51 0.74 5.12
N LEU A 227 -17.45 0.96 3.78
CA LEU A 227 -17.06 2.25 3.21
C LEU A 227 -18.12 3.32 3.53
N ALA A 228 -17.66 4.47 4.02
CA ALA A 228 -18.51 5.65 4.15
C ALA A 228 -19.02 6.11 2.78
N GLU A 229 -20.21 6.73 2.71
CA GLU A 229 -20.88 7.09 1.45
C GLU A 229 -19.98 7.90 0.50
N GLU A 230 -19.19 8.83 1.04
CA GLU A 230 -18.24 9.66 0.29
C GLU A 230 -17.12 8.88 -0.40
N TRP A 231 -16.82 7.66 0.08
CA TRP A 231 -15.80 6.75 -0.45
C TRP A 231 -16.35 5.65 -1.34
N ARG A 232 -17.66 5.58 -1.56
CA ARG A 232 -18.33 4.59 -2.42
C ARG A 232 -18.17 4.96 -3.89
N LEU A 233 -17.00 4.69 -4.45
CA LEU A 233 -16.64 5.04 -5.82
C LEU A 233 -16.63 3.81 -6.74
N ARG A 234 -16.46 4.06 -8.06
CA ARG A 234 -16.33 3.02 -9.08
C ARG A 234 -14.95 2.35 -9.03
N ALA A 235 -14.74 1.33 -9.88
CA ALA A 235 -13.56 0.46 -9.86
C ALA A 235 -12.21 1.15 -10.10
N HIS A 236 -12.16 2.36 -10.68
CA HIS A 236 -10.92 3.02 -11.11
C HIS A 236 -10.00 2.09 -11.94
N ASN A 237 -10.65 1.28 -12.80
CA ASN A 237 -9.99 0.35 -13.70
C ASN A 237 -10.81 0.28 -15.00
N GLU A 238 -10.24 0.72 -16.12
CA GLU A 238 -10.95 0.86 -17.39
C GLU A 238 -11.46 -0.49 -17.91
N TYR A 239 -10.68 -1.55 -17.82
CA TYR A 239 -11.10 -2.88 -18.29
C TYR A 239 -12.29 -3.40 -17.47
N LEU A 240 -12.26 -3.20 -16.16
CA LEU A 240 -13.37 -3.58 -15.29
C LEU A 240 -14.60 -2.70 -15.54
N THR A 241 -14.40 -1.42 -15.78
CA THR A 241 -15.48 -0.49 -16.17
C THR A 241 -16.13 -0.90 -17.50
N LEU A 242 -15.34 -1.24 -18.51
CA LEU A 242 -15.87 -1.75 -19.78
C LEU A 242 -16.62 -3.07 -19.60
N LEU A 243 -16.11 -3.98 -18.77
CA LEU A 243 -16.76 -5.24 -18.48
C LEU A 243 -18.09 -5.04 -17.74
N ILE A 244 -18.15 -4.12 -16.77
CA ILE A 244 -19.38 -3.80 -16.05
C ILE A 244 -20.39 -3.13 -16.97
N SER A 245 -19.96 -2.16 -17.79
CA SER A 245 -20.85 -1.39 -18.65
C SER A 245 -21.40 -2.18 -19.83
N PHE A 246 -20.57 -3.00 -20.47
CA PHE A 246 -20.90 -3.64 -21.76
C PHE A 246 -20.81 -5.16 -21.73
N GLY A 247 -20.50 -5.77 -20.60
CA GLY A 247 -20.27 -7.18 -20.47
C GLY A 247 -19.07 -7.69 -21.28
N VAL A 248 -18.93 -8.99 -21.37
CA VAL A 248 -17.85 -9.65 -22.13
C VAL A 248 -17.94 -9.35 -23.62
N LEU A 249 -19.15 -9.22 -24.16
CA LEU A 249 -19.33 -8.93 -25.59
C LEU A 249 -18.80 -7.56 -25.95
N GLY A 250 -19.12 -6.51 -25.18
CA GLY A 250 -18.62 -5.17 -25.41
C GLY A 250 -17.14 -5.04 -25.13
N LEU A 251 -16.62 -5.69 -24.07
CA LEU A 251 -15.18 -5.73 -23.80
C LEU A 251 -14.41 -6.34 -24.96
N LEU A 252 -14.83 -7.52 -25.46
CA LEU A 252 -14.18 -8.16 -26.61
C LEU A 252 -14.29 -7.32 -27.88
N TRP A 253 -15.43 -6.67 -28.13
CA TRP A 253 -15.58 -5.76 -29.24
C TRP A 253 -14.65 -4.55 -29.15
N THR A 254 -14.52 -3.93 -27.96
CA THR A 254 -13.59 -2.82 -27.72
C THR A 254 -12.14 -3.24 -27.94
N LEU A 255 -11.73 -4.36 -27.36
CA LEU A 255 -10.39 -4.91 -27.57
C LEU A 255 -10.12 -5.23 -29.04
N PHE A 256 -11.09 -5.84 -29.73
CA PHE A 256 -10.98 -6.10 -31.16
C PHE A 256 -10.83 -4.82 -31.98
N SER A 257 -11.63 -3.79 -31.69
CA SER A 257 -11.58 -2.50 -32.40
C SER A 257 -10.25 -1.76 -32.20
N TRP A 258 -9.57 -1.98 -31.07
CA TRP A 258 -8.24 -1.40 -30.82
C TRP A 258 -7.11 -2.21 -31.47
N TRP A 259 -7.17 -3.53 -31.37
CA TRP A 259 -6.07 -4.39 -31.81
C TRP A 259 -6.14 -4.73 -33.29
N TRP A 260 -7.32 -4.85 -33.89
CA TRP A 260 -7.46 -5.23 -35.28
C TRP A 260 -6.80 -4.23 -36.25
N PRO A 261 -7.05 -2.90 -36.17
CA PRO A 261 -6.37 -1.93 -37.02
C PRO A 261 -4.85 -1.96 -36.81
N ALA A 262 -4.40 -2.06 -35.55
CA ALA A 262 -2.99 -2.15 -35.24
C ALA A 262 -2.32 -3.40 -35.84
N TYR A 263 -3.02 -4.52 -35.84
CA TYR A 263 -2.54 -5.76 -36.43
C TYR A 263 -2.44 -5.63 -37.97
N VAL A 264 -3.48 -5.15 -38.64
CA VAL A 264 -3.53 -5.01 -40.11
C VAL A 264 -2.49 -4.03 -40.64
N THR A 265 -2.30 -2.91 -39.94
CA THR A 265 -1.31 -1.88 -40.33
C THR A 265 0.10 -2.20 -39.85
N GLY A 266 0.30 -3.19 -39.01
CA GLY A 266 1.59 -3.50 -38.37
C GLY A 266 1.94 -2.54 -37.24
N ALA A 267 1.04 -1.63 -36.85
CA ALA A 267 1.26 -0.65 -35.77
C ALA A 267 1.47 -1.31 -34.40
N TRP A 268 1.01 -2.54 -34.19
CA TRP A 268 1.31 -3.30 -32.98
C TRP A 268 2.83 -3.50 -32.74
N ARG A 269 3.68 -3.25 -33.74
CA ARG A 269 5.16 -3.24 -33.64
C ARG A 269 5.72 -1.86 -33.30
N ASP A 270 4.88 -0.82 -33.33
CA ASP A 270 5.30 0.54 -33.00
C ASP A 270 5.43 0.70 -31.49
N PRO A 271 6.57 1.16 -30.96
CA PRO A 271 6.76 1.40 -29.54
C PRO A 271 5.74 2.35 -28.93
N LEU A 272 5.28 3.36 -29.69
CA LEU A 272 4.29 4.32 -29.20
C LEU A 272 2.90 3.67 -29.05
N PHE A 273 2.50 2.80 -29.99
CA PHE A 273 1.28 2.03 -29.88
C PHE A 273 1.31 1.08 -28.66
N ILE A 274 2.44 0.37 -28.46
CA ILE A 274 2.59 -0.53 -27.31
C ILE A 274 2.57 0.25 -26.00
N ALA A 275 3.27 1.41 -25.94
CA ALA A 275 3.22 2.27 -24.76
C ALA A 275 1.81 2.75 -24.45
N TRP A 276 1.05 3.16 -25.47
CA TRP A 276 -0.35 3.53 -25.32
C TRP A 276 -1.21 2.37 -24.81
N ALA A 277 -1.06 1.18 -25.39
CA ALA A 277 -1.82 -0.01 -25.00
C ALA A 277 -1.52 -0.52 -23.57
N VAL A 278 -0.35 -0.16 -23.01
CA VAL A 278 0.02 -0.49 -21.60
C VAL A 278 -0.52 0.55 -20.63
N ILE A 279 -0.78 1.78 -21.07
CA ILE A 279 -1.29 2.87 -20.22
C ILE A 279 -2.81 2.73 -20.04
N PHE A 280 -3.51 2.30 -21.08
CA PHE A 280 -4.93 2.00 -21.06
C PHE A 280 -5.25 0.63 -20.49
#